data_385c97297a8e48ff2c6e44ea8b538416
#
_entry.id   385c97297a8e48ff2c6e44ea8b538416
#
_cell.length_a   1.000
_cell.length_b   1.000
_cell.length_c   1.000
_cell.angle_alpha   90.00
_cell.angle_beta   90.00
_cell.angle_gamma   90.00
#
_symmetry.space_group_name_H-M   'P 1'
#
loop_
_entity.id
_entity.type
_entity.pdbx_description
1 polymer ?
#
loop_
_entity_poly.entity_id
_entity_poly.type
_entity_poly.pdbx_seq_one_letter_code
_entity_poly.pdbx_strand_id
1 'polypeptide(L)'
;MSESLQDIALRMVTTGKGILAADESTASIKKRLESIGVESTPESRRDYREMLFRADAMRQSISGVILYDETLRQSAADGTPLRQLIVDAGSLIGIKVDTGTSPLPNFPGETITEGLDGLGKRIAEYHELGARFAKWRGVIAISNGLPTWGAVRSNAHALARYAALCQAGGIVPIVEP
;
A
#
# COMPACT_ATOMS: atom_id res chain seq x y z
N MET A 1 25.00 -8.59 0.10
CA MET A 1 24.11 -9.19 1.12
C MET A 1 22.76 -8.50 1.00
N SER A 2 21.67 -9.23 0.96
CA SER A 2 20.32 -8.63 0.96
C SER A 2 20.06 -7.97 2.32
N GLU A 3 19.44 -6.79 2.32
CA GLU A 3 19.00 -6.09 3.53
C GLU A 3 18.01 -6.96 4.31
N SER A 4 18.15 -7.06 5.63
CA SER A 4 17.23 -7.87 6.45
C SER A 4 15.87 -7.17 6.63
N LEU A 5 14.80 -7.96 6.90
CA LEU A 5 13.48 -7.38 7.21
C LEU A 5 13.55 -6.44 8.41
N GLN A 6 14.41 -6.71 9.37
CA GLN A 6 14.60 -5.85 10.53
C GLN A 6 15.22 -4.51 10.15
N ASP A 7 16.25 -4.49 9.29
CA ASP A 7 16.86 -3.26 8.82
C ASP A 7 15.88 -2.41 8.02
N ILE A 8 15.09 -3.05 7.13
CA ILE A 8 14.02 -2.38 6.40
C ILE A 8 13.01 -1.74 7.35
N ALA A 9 12.54 -2.49 8.36
CA ALA A 9 11.59 -1.99 9.34
C ALA A 9 12.14 -0.79 10.13
N LEU A 10 13.41 -0.83 10.53
CA LEU A 10 14.08 0.30 11.18
C LEU A 10 14.16 1.53 10.29
N ARG A 11 14.45 1.35 9.00
CA ARG A 11 14.45 2.45 8.03
C ARG A 11 13.06 3.06 7.84
N MET A 12 12.00 2.25 7.85
CA MET A 12 10.62 2.74 7.76
C MET A 12 10.26 3.72 8.88
N VAL A 13 10.79 3.49 10.08
CA VAL A 13 10.52 4.32 11.27
C VAL A 13 11.67 5.28 11.62
N THR A 14 12.45 5.69 10.63
CA THR A 14 13.53 6.67 10.82
C THR A 14 13.04 7.92 11.52
N THR A 15 13.73 8.35 12.57
CA THR A 15 13.38 9.54 13.34
C THR A 15 13.22 10.79 12.47
N GLY A 16 12.14 11.52 12.65
CA GLY A 16 11.81 12.73 11.90
C GLY A 16 11.19 12.49 10.51
N LYS A 17 10.97 11.23 10.12
CA LYS A 17 10.35 10.88 8.85
C LYS A 17 9.08 10.04 9.05
N GLY A 18 8.14 10.16 8.11
CA GLY A 18 6.92 9.38 8.06
C GLY A 18 6.79 8.56 6.77
N ILE A 19 5.75 7.72 6.72
CA ILE A 19 5.39 6.98 5.52
C ILE A 19 4.27 7.73 4.80
N LEU A 20 4.47 8.02 3.51
CA LEU A 20 3.46 8.61 2.65
C LEU A 20 2.54 7.53 2.09
N ALA A 21 1.24 7.64 2.34
CA ALA A 21 0.23 6.83 1.66
C ALA A 21 -0.15 7.48 0.33
N ALA A 22 0.31 6.91 -0.78
CA ALA A 22 -0.04 7.29 -2.16
C ALA A 22 -0.69 6.08 -2.88
N ASP A 23 -1.41 5.25 -2.12
CA ASP A 23 -1.95 3.96 -2.51
C ASP A 23 -3.45 3.98 -2.84
N GLU A 24 -4.01 5.16 -3.09
CA GLU A 24 -5.40 5.28 -3.48
C GLU A 24 -5.71 4.37 -4.67
N SER A 25 -6.74 3.52 -4.51
CA SER A 25 -7.28 2.74 -5.63
C SER A 25 -7.80 3.66 -6.73
N THR A 26 -7.96 3.14 -7.94
CA THR A 26 -8.52 3.90 -9.08
C THR A 26 -9.84 4.58 -8.72
N ALA A 27 -10.72 3.91 -7.96
CA ALA A 27 -11.98 4.49 -7.53
C ALA A 27 -11.80 5.62 -6.49
N SER A 28 -10.82 5.50 -5.60
CA SER A 28 -10.54 6.52 -4.58
C SER A 28 -9.91 7.77 -5.15
N ILE A 29 -8.90 7.61 -6.02
CA ILE A 29 -8.23 8.75 -6.68
C ILE A 29 -9.17 9.46 -7.65
N LYS A 30 -10.06 8.72 -8.33
CA LYS A 30 -11.08 9.29 -9.21
C LYS A 30 -11.93 10.31 -8.45
N LYS A 31 -12.46 9.97 -7.27
CA LYS A 31 -13.26 10.88 -6.45
C LYS A 31 -12.51 12.17 -6.09
N ARG A 32 -11.20 12.08 -5.81
CA ARG A 32 -10.37 13.25 -5.51
C ARG A 32 -10.18 14.15 -6.73
N LEU A 33 -9.83 13.57 -7.88
CA LEU A 33 -9.63 14.33 -9.11
C LEU A 33 -10.93 15.00 -9.59
N GLU A 34 -12.04 14.28 -9.57
CA GLU A 34 -13.36 14.83 -9.91
C GLU A 34 -13.80 15.97 -9.01
N SER A 35 -13.44 15.94 -7.72
CA SER A 35 -13.77 17.03 -6.78
C SER A 35 -13.11 18.37 -7.12
N ILE A 36 -12.07 18.36 -7.94
CA ILE A 36 -11.37 19.55 -8.44
C ILE A 36 -11.54 19.74 -9.96
N GLY A 37 -12.52 19.04 -10.57
CA GLY A 37 -12.84 19.19 -11.98
C GLY A 37 -11.84 18.51 -12.93
N VAL A 38 -11.00 17.60 -12.45
CA VAL A 38 -10.03 16.87 -13.27
C VAL A 38 -10.55 15.47 -13.58
N GLU A 39 -10.55 15.09 -14.85
CA GLU A 39 -10.89 13.72 -15.27
C GLU A 39 -9.85 12.71 -14.79
N SER A 40 -10.30 11.55 -14.29
CA SER A 40 -9.42 10.49 -13.83
C SER A 40 -8.98 9.58 -14.96
N THR A 41 -7.92 9.95 -15.65
CA THR A 41 -7.22 9.12 -16.64
C THR A 41 -5.96 8.49 -16.03
N PRO A 42 -5.34 7.49 -16.67
CA PRO A 42 -4.02 6.99 -16.24
C PRO A 42 -2.98 8.11 -16.14
N GLU A 43 -3.01 9.08 -17.06
CA GLU A 43 -2.07 10.21 -17.11
C GLU A 43 -2.30 11.15 -15.92
N SER A 44 -3.54 11.57 -15.66
CA SER A 44 -3.83 12.48 -14.54
C SER A 44 -3.53 11.85 -13.18
N ARG A 45 -3.74 10.53 -13.03
CA ARG A 45 -3.35 9.78 -11.84
C ARG A 45 -1.82 9.69 -11.68
N ARG A 46 -1.10 9.50 -12.80
CA ARG A 46 0.37 9.54 -12.82
C ARG A 46 0.88 10.92 -12.44
N ASP A 47 0.35 11.98 -13.05
CA ASP A 47 0.78 13.37 -12.82
C ASP A 47 0.60 13.78 -11.36
N TYR A 48 -0.53 13.40 -10.75
CA TYR A 48 -0.77 13.60 -9.32
C TYR A 48 0.33 12.96 -8.46
N ARG A 49 0.71 11.73 -8.74
CA ARG A 49 1.72 10.98 -7.99
C ARG A 49 3.14 11.48 -8.28
N GLU A 50 3.43 11.81 -9.53
CA GLU A 50 4.71 12.42 -9.92
C GLU A 50 4.93 13.74 -9.17
N MET A 51 3.92 14.61 -9.09
CA MET A 51 3.97 15.86 -8.32
C MET A 51 4.35 15.59 -6.85
N LEU A 52 3.77 14.60 -6.21
CA LEU A 52 4.11 14.25 -4.84
C LEU A 52 5.55 13.74 -4.71
N PHE A 53 5.99 12.85 -5.60
CA PHE A 53 7.30 12.21 -5.51
C PHE A 53 8.46 13.14 -5.89
N ARG A 54 8.19 14.22 -6.62
CA ARG A 54 9.18 15.27 -6.92
C ARG A 54 9.23 16.39 -5.89
N ALA A 55 8.35 16.40 -4.91
CA ALA A 55 8.36 17.43 -3.87
C ALA A 55 9.61 17.35 -2.99
N ASP A 56 10.21 18.49 -2.63
CA ASP A 56 11.41 18.55 -1.78
C ASP A 56 11.20 17.87 -0.41
N ALA A 57 9.97 17.92 0.11
CA ALA A 57 9.58 17.27 1.34
C ALA A 57 9.81 15.74 1.33
N MET A 58 9.86 15.09 0.16
CA MET A 58 10.16 13.66 0.06
C MET A 58 11.50 13.32 0.71
N ARG A 59 12.55 14.07 0.40
CA ARG A 59 13.90 13.83 0.94
C ARG A 59 13.99 14.09 2.44
N GLN A 60 13.28 15.11 2.90
CA GLN A 60 13.38 15.60 4.29
C GLN A 60 12.49 14.78 5.25
N SER A 61 11.28 14.43 4.83
CA SER A 61 10.22 13.99 5.73
C SER A 61 9.66 12.61 5.45
N ILE A 62 10.06 11.95 4.34
CA ILE A 62 9.47 10.66 3.96
C ILE A 62 10.51 9.54 4.00
N SER A 63 10.22 8.49 4.76
CA SER A 63 11.03 7.27 4.85
C SER A 63 10.58 6.18 3.89
N GLY A 64 9.31 6.19 3.50
CA GLY A 64 8.74 5.22 2.57
C GLY A 64 7.44 5.71 1.96
N VAL A 65 7.06 5.16 0.82
CA VAL A 65 5.83 5.49 0.10
C VAL A 65 5.06 4.22 -0.19
N ILE A 66 3.80 4.16 0.23
CA ILE A 66 2.90 3.06 -0.15
C ILE A 66 2.32 3.38 -1.53
N LEU A 67 2.53 2.52 -2.51
CA LEU A 67 2.03 2.66 -3.87
C LEU A 67 0.81 1.78 -4.13
N TYR A 68 0.02 2.17 -5.13
CA TYR A 68 -0.93 1.32 -5.81
C TYR A 68 -0.23 0.58 -6.97
N ASP A 69 -0.70 -0.60 -7.37
CA ASP A 69 -0.06 -1.44 -8.39
C ASP A 69 0.18 -0.69 -9.72
N GLU A 70 -0.82 0.07 -10.20
CA GLU A 70 -0.69 0.90 -11.39
C GLU A 70 0.53 1.84 -11.30
N THR A 71 0.68 2.53 -10.16
CA THR A 71 1.74 3.53 -9.94
C THR A 71 3.13 2.91 -9.89
N LEU A 72 3.25 1.73 -9.31
CA LEU A 72 4.53 1.00 -9.25
C LEU A 72 5.07 0.69 -10.66
N ARG A 73 4.17 0.57 -11.65
CA ARG A 73 4.50 0.23 -13.06
C ARG A 73 4.60 1.45 -13.97
N GLN A 74 4.10 2.61 -13.54
CA GLN A 74 4.09 3.83 -14.36
C GLN A 74 5.45 4.52 -14.38
N SER A 75 5.65 5.32 -15.44
CA SER A 75 6.75 6.26 -15.57
C SER A 75 6.22 7.69 -15.55
N ALA A 76 7.04 8.61 -15.06
CA ALA A 76 6.85 10.06 -15.10
C ALA A 76 6.78 10.58 -16.55
N ALA A 77 6.41 11.84 -16.73
CA ALA A 77 6.30 12.47 -18.04
C ALA A 77 7.62 12.47 -18.83
N ASP A 78 8.77 12.47 -18.16
CA ASP A 78 10.11 12.39 -18.74
C ASP A 78 10.61 10.96 -18.99
N GLY A 79 9.76 9.94 -18.75
CA GLY A 79 10.10 8.53 -18.90
C GLY A 79 10.76 7.87 -17.68
N THR A 80 11.09 8.63 -16.64
CA THR A 80 11.66 8.07 -15.40
C THR A 80 10.62 7.20 -14.69
N PRO A 81 10.90 5.95 -14.33
CA PRO A 81 9.97 5.15 -13.53
C PRO A 81 9.58 5.87 -12.23
N LEU A 82 8.29 5.95 -11.91
CA LEU A 82 7.85 6.66 -10.68
C LEU A 82 8.50 6.08 -9.42
N ARG A 83 8.72 4.76 -9.37
CA ARG A 83 9.45 4.12 -8.28
C ARG A 83 10.90 4.59 -8.14
N GLN A 84 11.54 5.03 -9.26
CA GLN A 84 12.91 5.55 -9.21
C GLN A 84 12.96 6.91 -8.52
N LEU A 85 11.96 7.77 -8.72
CA LEU A 85 11.87 9.05 -8.01
C LEU A 85 11.84 8.87 -6.49
N ILE A 86 11.18 7.82 -6.01
CA ILE A 86 11.11 7.47 -4.58
C ILE A 86 12.48 7.03 -4.07
N VAL A 87 13.18 6.18 -4.81
CA VAL A 87 14.55 5.71 -4.47
C VAL A 87 15.53 6.88 -4.46
N ASP A 88 15.48 7.76 -5.46
CA ASP A 88 16.34 8.93 -5.57
C ASP A 88 16.10 9.96 -4.44
N ALA A 89 14.90 9.96 -3.88
CA ALA A 89 14.59 10.73 -2.68
C ALA A 89 15.12 10.07 -1.38
N GLY A 90 15.66 8.85 -1.45
CA GLY A 90 16.14 8.08 -0.30
C GLY A 90 15.04 7.34 0.46
N SER A 91 13.84 7.23 -0.11
CA SER A 91 12.67 6.58 0.50
C SER A 91 12.54 5.12 0.04
N LEU A 92 11.91 4.30 0.87
CA LEU A 92 11.57 2.92 0.57
C LEU A 92 10.29 2.84 -0.29
N ILE A 93 10.25 1.87 -1.19
CA ILE A 93 9.05 1.55 -1.96
C ILE A 93 8.19 0.57 -1.15
N GLY A 94 6.95 0.92 -0.93
CA GLY A 94 5.91 0.06 -0.39
C GLY A 94 4.78 -0.17 -1.38
N ILE A 95 3.96 -1.19 -1.13
CA ILE A 95 2.87 -1.59 -2.02
C ILE A 95 1.61 -1.99 -1.25
N LYS A 96 0.47 -1.43 -1.64
CA LYS A 96 -0.85 -1.93 -1.21
C LYS A 96 -1.17 -3.22 -1.93
N VAL A 97 -1.39 -4.29 -1.18
CA VAL A 97 -1.59 -5.64 -1.75
C VAL A 97 -3.01 -6.20 -1.56
N ASP A 98 -3.84 -5.59 -0.70
CA ASP A 98 -5.25 -5.95 -0.63
C ASP A 98 -6.01 -5.50 -1.91
N THR A 99 -7.08 -6.19 -2.23
CA THR A 99 -7.93 -5.92 -3.42
C THR A 99 -9.27 -5.27 -3.06
N GLY A 100 -9.40 -4.77 -1.83
CA GLY A 100 -10.64 -4.19 -1.33
C GLY A 100 -11.39 -5.13 -0.39
N THR A 101 -12.63 -4.79 -0.09
CA THR A 101 -13.47 -5.51 0.88
C THR A 101 -14.70 -6.10 0.23
N SER A 102 -15.14 -7.27 0.74
CA SER A 102 -16.42 -7.90 0.43
C SER A 102 -17.28 -8.02 1.69
N PRO A 103 -18.61 -8.04 1.60
CA PRO A 103 -19.46 -8.35 2.74
C PRO A 103 -19.07 -9.71 3.35
N LEU A 104 -18.96 -9.77 4.67
CA LEU A 104 -18.72 -11.04 5.37
C LEU A 104 -20.04 -11.82 5.43
N PRO A 105 -20.13 -13.01 4.78
CA PRO A 105 -21.36 -13.79 4.77
C PRO A 105 -21.88 -14.12 6.19
N ASN A 106 -23.17 -13.96 6.41
CA ASN A 106 -23.86 -14.15 7.69
C ASN A 106 -23.48 -13.16 8.80
N PHE A 107 -22.75 -12.09 8.50
CA PHE A 107 -22.38 -11.02 9.44
C PHE A 107 -22.81 -9.67 8.87
N PRO A 108 -24.08 -9.27 9.02
CA PRO A 108 -24.61 -8.03 8.46
C PRO A 108 -23.84 -6.79 8.92
N GLY A 109 -23.45 -5.93 7.96
CA GLY A 109 -22.70 -4.71 8.23
C GLY A 109 -21.18 -4.89 8.42
N GLU A 110 -20.68 -6.13 8.35
CA GLU A 110 -19.25 -6.43 8.50
C GLU A 110 -18.63 -6.89 7.17
N THR A 111 -17.34 -6.69 7.04
CA THR A 111 -16.60 -7.00 5.80
C THR A 111 -15.37 -7.85 6.08
N ILE A 112 -14.93 -8.55 5.04
CA ILE A 112 -13.61 -9.19 4.97
C ILE A 112 -12.78 -8.53 3.87
N THR A 113 -11.50 -8.32 4.14
CA THR A 113 -10.58 -7.80 3.13
C THR A 113 -10.04 -8.93 2.27
N GLU A 114 -10.10 -8.72 0.97
CA GLU A 114 -9.72 -9.71 -0.05
C GLU A 114 -8.29 -9.48 -0.56
N GLY A 115 -7.75 -10.48 -1.28
CA GLY A 115 -6.46 -10.36 -1.97
C GLY A 115 -5.41 -11.41 -1.57
N LEU A 116 -5.76 -12.44 -0.79
CA LEU A 116 -4.83 -13.51 -0.42
C LEU A 116 -4.55 -14.47 -1.58
N ASP A 117 -5.50 -14.64 -2.50
CA ASP A 117 -5.33 -15.54 -3.63
C ASP A 117 -4.21 -15.06 -4.56
N GLY A 118 -3.24 -15.94 -4.78
CA GLY A 118 -2.07 -15.63 -5.58
C GLY A 118 -1.11 -14.59 -4.97
N LEU A 119 -1.32 -14.17 -3.71
CA LEU A 119 -0.53 -13.10 -3.09
C LEU A 119 0.97 -13.42 -3.08
N GLY A 120 1.37 -14.66 -2.82
CA GLY A 120 2.80 -15.04 -2.80
C GLY A 120 3.51 -14.75 -4.14
N LYS A 121 2.82 -14.98 -5.26
CA LYS A 121 3.37 -14.65 -6.59
C LYS A 121 3.49 -13.15 -6.80
N ARG A 122 2.46 -12.39 -6.40
CA ARG A 122 2.49 -10.92 -6.49
C ARG A 122 3.57 -10.30 -5.60
N ILE A 123 3.78 -10.85 -4.39
CA ILE A 123 4.84 -10.42 -3.49
C ILE A 123 6.23 -10.60 -4.13
N ALA A 124 6.49 -11.75 -4.76
CA ALA A 124 7.76 -11.99 -5.46
C ALA A 124 7.99 -10.97 -6.57
N GLU A 125 6.99 -10.73 -7.41
CA GLU A 125 7.05 -9.71 -8.47
C GLU A 125 7.28 -8.29 -7.91
N TYR A 126 6.56 -7.91 -6.87
CA TYR A 126 6.73 -6.59 -6.23
C TYR A 126 8.12 -6.42 -5.61
N HIS A 127 8.66 -7.47 -5.02
CA HIS A 127 10.03 -7.46 -4.49
C HIS A 127 11.05 -7.22 -5.62
N GLU A 128 10.91 -7.89 -6.78
CA GLU A 128 11.74 -7.68 -7.96
C GLU A 128 11.63 -6.25 -8.51
N LEU A 129 10.42 -5.65 -8.46
CA LEU A 129 10.19 -4.24 -8.83
C LEU A 129 10.73 -3.24 -7.80
N GLY A 130 11.31 -3.71 -6.70
CA GLY A 130 11.97 -2.88 -5.70
C GLY A 130 11.15 -2.60 -4.43
N ALA A 131 9.95 -3.15 -4.29
CA ALA A 131 9.18 -3.01 -3.05
C ALA A 131 9.92 -3.68 -1.88
N ARG A 132 9.88 -3.04 -0.71
CA ARG A 132 10.51 -3.50 0.52
C ARG A 132 9.52 -3.67 1.67
N PHE A 133 8.35 -3.05 1.58
CA PHE A 133 7.28 -3.25 2.52
C PHE A 133 5.93 -3.30 1.81
N ALA A 134 4.95 -3.90 2.45
CA ALA A 134 3.59 -3.99 1.93
C ALA A 134 2.58 -3.50 2.97
N LYS A 135 1.39 -3.12 2.51
CA LYS A 135 0.28 -2.70 3.37
C LYS A 135 -0.96 -3.49 3.02
N TRP A 136 -1.65 -3.94 4.08
CA TRP A 136 -2.97 -4.56 4.00
C TRP A 136 -3.85 -4.00 5.11
N ARG A 137 -5.01 -3.48 4.73
CA ARG A 137 -5.98 -2.95 5.67
C ARG A 137 -7.11 -3.94 5.90
N GLY A 138 -7.29 -4.37 7.16
CA GLY A 138 -8.49 -5.08 7.61
C GLY A 138 -9.55 -4.06 8.04
N VAL A 139 -10.63 -3.92 7.27
CA VAL A 139 -11.68 -2.95 7.59
C VAL A 139 -12.64 -3.55 8.61
N ILE A 140 -12.67 -2.94 9.80
CA ILE A 140 -13.49 -3.38 10.92
C ILE A 140 -14.54 -2.29 11.23
N ALA A 141 -15.82 -2.64 11.13
CA ALA A 141 -16.90 -1.75 11.51
C ALA A 141 -17.03 -1.68 13.04
N ILE A 142 -17.02 -0.45 13.58
CA ILE A 142 -17.19 -0.21 15.02
C ILE A 142 -18.51 0.54 15.23
N SER A 143 -19.49 -0.13 15.83
CA SER A 143 -20.78 0.46 16.20
C SER A 143 -21.44 -0.36 17.31
N ASN A 144 -22.72 -0.07 17.68
CA ASN A 144 -23.40 -0.85 18.69
C ASN A 144 -23.54 -2.32 18.27
N GLY A 145 -22.93 -3.23 19.02
CA GLY A 145 -22.90 -4.66 18.74
C GLY A 145 -21.87 -5.12 17.70
N LEU A 146 -21.06 -4.19 17.13
CA LEU A 146 -19.98 -4.49 16.17
C LEU A 146 -18.63 -3.99 16.70
N PRO A 147 -17.53 -4.67 16.37
CA PRO A 147 -17.44 -5.89 15.54
C PRO A 147 -17.90 -7.14 16.27
N THR A 148 -18.43 -8.12 15.53
CA THR A 148 -18.65 -9.46 16.06
C THR A 148 -17.31 -10.20 16.19
N TRP A 149 -17.28 -11.20 17.08
CA TRP A 149 -16.09 -12.04 17.24
C TRP A 149 -15.74 -12.82 15.96
N GLY A 150 -16.76 -13.15 15.13
CA GLY A 150 -16.56 -13.79 13.83
C GLY A 150 -15.80 -12.90 12.86
N ALA A 151 -16.17 -11.62 12.74
CA ALA A 151 -15.48 -10.67 11.88
C ALA A 151 -14.04 -10.39 12.35
N VAL A 152 -13.83 -10.23 13.66
CA VAL A 152 -12.49 -10.05 14.25
C VAL A 152 -11.59 -11.23 13.90
N ARG A 153 -12.05 -12.47 14.13
CA ARG A 153 -11.27 -13.68 13.82
C ARG A 153 -10.94 -13.82 12.34
N SER A 154 -11.92 -13.57 11.48
CA SER A 154 -11.73 -13.69 10.02
C SER A 154 -10.68 -12.71 9.52
N ASN A 155 -10.76 -11.43 9.92
CA ASN A 155 -9.79 -10.42 9.53
C ASN A 155 -8.41 -10.66 10.17
N ALA A 156 -8.34 -11.07 11.43
CA ALA A 156 -7.08 -11.40 12.09
C ALA A 156 -6.36 -12.58 11.39
N HIS A 157 -7.12 -13.60 10.98
CA HIS A 157 -6.55 -14.72 10.21
C HIS A 157 -6.03 -14.28 8.84
N ALA A 158 -6.78 -13.42 8.13
CA ALA A 158 -6.34 -12.86 6.86
C ALA A 158 -5.05 -12.04 7.00
N LEU A 159 -4.98 -11.17 8.02
CA LEU A 159 -3.80 -10.36 8.34
C LEU A 159 -2.58 -11.23 8.69
N ALA A 160 -2.77 -12.30 9.48
CA ALA A 160 -1.69 -13.21 9.82
C ALA A 160 -1.13 -13.95 8.58
N ARG A 161 -2.00 -14.44 7.70
CA ARG A 161 -1.58 -15.07 6.42
C ARG A 161 -0.85 -14.09 5.51
N TYR A 162 -1.38 -12.88 5.37
CA TYR A 162 -0.74 -11.80 4.62
C TYR A 162 0.67 -11.53 5.15
N ALA A 163 0.81 -11.33 6.46
CA ALA A 163 2.11 -11.04 7.08
C ALA A 163 3.13 -12.16 6.84
N ALA A 164 2.72 -13.42 7.00
CA ALA A 164 3.58 -14.57 6.75
C ALA A 164 4.05 -14.65 5.28
N LEU A 165 3.14 -14.39 4.31
CA LEU A 165 3.49 -14.35 2.89
C LEU A 165 4.47 -13.22 2.55
N CYS A 166 4.29 -12.04 3.14
CA CYS A 166 5.23 -10.93 2.98
C CYS A 166 6.62 -11.28 3.50
N GLN A 167 6.71 -11.81 4.73
CA GLN A 167 7.98 -12.20 5.32
C GLN A 167 8.69 -13.29 4.51
N ALA A 168 7.97 -14.30 4.04
CA ALA A 168 8.51 -15.32 3.17
C ALA A 168 9.04 -14.78 1.85
N GLY A 169 8.44 -13.69 1.33
CA GLY A 169 8.86 -13.00 0.11
C GLY A 169 9.86 -11.86 0.31
N GLY A 170 10.43 -11.69 1.51
CA GLY A 170 11.44 -10.66 1.78
C GLY A 170 10.89 -9.23 1.88
N ILE A 171 9.59 -9.08 2.18
CA ILE A 171 8.89 -7.78 2.29
C ILE A 171 8.37 -7.60 3.72
N VAL A 172 8.56 -6.42 4.31
CA VAL A 172 8.05 -6.07 5.64
C VAL A 172 6.54 -5.83 5.57
N PRO A 173 5.69 -6.52 6.35
CA PRO A 173 4.25 -6.26 6.36
C PRO A 173 3.87 -5.10 7.29
N ILE A 174 3.07 -4.16 6.80
CA ILE A 174 2.27 -3.26 7.63
C ILE A 174 0.90 -3.91 7.85
N VAL A 175 0.63 -4.30 9.08
CA VAL A 175 -0.64 -4.88 9.51
C VAL A 175 -1.53 -3.75 10.04
N GLU A 176 -2.57 -3.41 9.27
CA GLU A 176 -3.47 -2.29 9.57
C GLU A 176 -4.89 -2.83 9.79
N PRO A 177 -5.31 -3.05 11.07
CA PRO A 177 -6.69 -3.43 11.39
C PRO A 177 -7.63 -2.23 11.37
#